data_695a955fcb0c3e1c670c9907aeb61fc4
#
_entry.id   695a955fcb0c3e1c670c9907aeb61fc4
#
_cell.length_a   1.000
_cell.length_b   1.000
_cell.length_c   1.000
_cell.angle_alpha   90.00
_cell.angle_beta   90.00
_cell.angle_gamma   90.00
#
_symmetry.space_group_name_H-M   'P 1'
#
loop_
_entity.id
_entity.type
_entity.pdbx_description
1 polymer ?
#
loop_
_entity_poly.entity_id
_entity_poly.type
_entity_poly.pdbx_seq_one_letter_code
_entity_poly.pdbx_strand_id
1 'polypeptide(L)'
;MKITSIRHDKDAGREMTVYDADVLMEKMKTETRDGYVTGLRTIIPQLEGTESAFSHIDKLPRVYPAVECARTKDGGRRMKRYNGLVQLEVKKLAGLAEAELVKRQAMLLPQTFAAFCGSSGKSVKIWVCFALPDGNLPKREQEAALFHAHAYRLAVSCYQPLFPFPITLKEPSLMQSCRMTLDEHPGYNPHAVPFCLEQPFSMPGEQTFRQRQLAEKNPLLRLEPGFETSQTFTMLFETALDKALRDMENWRRGNNLQPLLVRLAEYCYKAGIPEEEVVRQTIIHYYA
;
A
#
# COMPACT_ATOMS: atom_id res chain seq x y z
N MET A 1 -15.41 6.79 -13.53
CA MET A 1 -14.37 5.75 -13.30
C MET A 1 -15.04 4.44 -12.94
N LYS A 2 -14.56 3.31 -13.48
CA LYS A 2 -15.16 1.98 -13.25
C LYS A 2 -14.33 1.17 -12.25
N ILE A 3 -14.94 0.70 -11.17
CA ILE A 3 -14.29 -0.06 -10.10
C ILE A 3 -14.92 -1.45 -10.03
N THR A 4 -14.09 -2.48 -9.94
CA THR A 4 -14.55 -3.87 -9.89
C THR A 4 -14.81 -4.31 -8.45
N SER A 5 -15.96 -4.93 -8.21
CA SER A 5 -16.30 -5.63 -6.98
C SER A 5 -16.52 -7.11 -7.26
N ILE A 6 -15.96 -7.96 -6.42
CA ILE A 6 -16.10 -9.42 -6.56
C ILE A 6 -16.61 -9.99 -5.25
N ARG A 7 -17.74 -10.68 -5.35
CA ARG A 7 -18.34 -11.43 -4.27
C ARG A 7 -18.09 -12.93 -4.46
N HIS A 8 -17.80 -13.62 -3.38
CA HIS A 8 -17.81 -15.06 -3.35
C HIS A 8 -19.15 -15.52 -2.79
N ASP A 9 -19.96 -16.12 -3.64
CA ASP A 9 -21.16 -16.83 -3.22
C ASP A 9 -20.83 -18.34 -3.16
N LYS A 10 -21.32 -19.02 -2.13
CA LYS A 10 -21.04 -20.45 -1.96
C LYS A 10 -21.74 -21.29 -3.03
N ASP A 11 -22.92 -20.84 -3.47
CA ASP A 11 -23.80 -21.59 -4.37
C ASP A 11 -23.67 -21.12 -5.83
N ALA A 12 -23.48 -19.81 -6.05
CA ALA A 12 -23.37 -19.19 -7.38
C ALA A 12 -21.92 -18.93 -7.84
N GLY A 13 -20.93 -19.31 -7.02
CA GLY A 13 -19.51 -19.09 -7.33
C GLY A 13 -19.09 -17.63 -7.18
N ARG A 14 -18.21 -17.15 -8.09
CA ARG A 14 -17.70 -15.77 -8.04
C ARG A 14 -18.55 -14.85 -8.90
N GLU A 15 -19.27 -13.93 -8.26
CA GLU A 15 -19.97 -12.85 -8.96
C GLU A 15 -19.06 -11.63 -9.07
N MET A 16 -18.88 -11.12 -10.28
CA MET A 16 -18.10 -9.91 -10.57
C MET A 16 -19.03 -8.83 -11.08
N THR A 17 -19.06 -7.71 -10.37
CA THR A 17 -19.84 -6.52 -10.71
C THR A 17 -18.90 -5.34 -10.89
N VAL A 18 -19.14 -4.50 -11.89
CA VAL A 18 -18.40 -3.27 -12.15
C VAL A 18 -19.31 -2.10 -11.84
N TYR A 19 -18.88 -1.26 -10.91
CA TYR A 19 -19.61 -0.05 -10.48
C TYR A 19 -18.95 1.21 -11.02
N ASP A 20 -19.73 2.24 -11.26
CA ASP A 20 -19.20 3.60 -11.26
C ASP A 20 -18.75 3.96 -9.84
N ALA A 21 -17.68 4.75 -9.74
CA ALA A 21 -17.11 5.12 -8.45
C ALA A 21 -18.14 5.81 -7.54
N ASP A 22 -18.95 6.73 -8.11
CA ASP A 22 -20.01 7.42 -7.36
C ASP A 22 -21.01 6.43 -6.76
N VAL A 23 -21.47 5.47 -7.57
CA VAL A 23 -22.40 4.42 -7.12
C VAL A 23 -21.79 3.55 -6.04
N LEU A 24 -20.50 3.25 -6.15
CA LEU A 24 -19.78 2.47 -5.13
C LEU A 24 -19.69 3.24 -3.81
N MET A 25 -19.36 4.54 -3.86
CA MET A 25 -19.31 5.41 -2.68
C MET A 25 -20.69 5.51 -2.00
N GLU A 26 -21.76 5.69 -2.77
CA GLU A 26 -23.12 5.69 -2.19
C GLU A 26 -23.47 4.34 -1.54
N LYS A 27 -23.08 3.23 -2.14
CA LYS A 27 -23.24 1.90 -1.54
C LYS A 27 -22.48 1.72 -0.22
N MET A 28 -21.35 2.42 -0.05
CA MET A 28 -20.59 2.38 1.21
C MET A 28 -21.25 3.17 2.34
N LYS A 29 -22.13 4.13 2.02
CA LYS A 29 -22.85 4.92 3.03
C LYS A 29 -23.99 4.13 3.68
N THR A 30 -24.47 3.10 3.02
CA THR A 30 -25.60 2.31 3.49
C THR A 30 -25.20 0.87 3.79
N GLU A 31 -25.75 0.33 4.86
CA GLU A 31 -25.56 -1.09 5.20
C GLU A 31 -26.12 -1.99 4.08
N THR A 32 -25.27 -2.82 3.50
CA THR A 32 -25.63 -3.59 2.31
C THR A 32 -26.41 -4.86 2.60
N ARG A 33 -26.47 -5.33 3.84
CA ARG A 33 -27.24 -6.51 4.29
C ARG A 33 -27.46 -6.47 5.80
N ASP A 34 -28.68 -6.34 6.22
CA ASP A 34 -29.18 -6.64 7.59
C ASP A 34 -28.18 -6.36 8.74
N GLY A 35 -27.48 -5.24 8.69
CA GLY A 35 -26.52 -4.88 9.72
C GLY A 35 -25.25 -5.72 9.74
N TYR A 36 -24.86 -6.39 8.64
CA TYR A 36 -23.73 -7.31 8.63
C TYR A 36 -22.39 -6.67 9.00
N VAL A 37 -22.06 -5.48 8.44
CA VAL A 37 -20.80 -4.78 8.77
C VAL A 37 -20.85 -4.23 10.20
N THR A 38 -21.99 -3.72 10.62
CA THR A 38 -22.22 -3.26 12.01
C THR A 38 -22.05 -4.42 12.98
N GLY A 39 -22.65 -5.58 12.69
CA GLY A 39 -22.49 -6.80 13.48
C GLY A 39 -21.05 -7.28 13.53
N LEU A 40 -20.32 -7.25 12.40
CA LEU A 40 -18.89 -7.58 12.38
C LEU A 40 -18.07 -6.68 13.30
N ARG A 41 -18.33 -5.38 13.32
CA ARG A 41 -17.62 -4.44 14.21
C ARG A 41 -17.84 -4.72 15.68
N THR A 42 -18.97 -5.29 16.03
CA THR A 42 -19.28 -5.72 17.41
C THR A 42 -18.57 -7.04 17.76
N ILE A 43 -18.48 -7.97 16.80
CA ILE A 43 -17.95 -9.32 17.04
C ILE A 43 -16.42 -9.37 16.92
N ILE A 44 -15.82 -8.63 15.96
CA ILE A 44 -14.38 -8.66 15.69
C ILE A 44 -13.52 -8.42 16.95
N PRO A 45 -13.80 -7.43 17.83
CA PRO A 45 -13.02 -7.25 19.05
C PRO A 45 -13.04 -8.44 20.00
N GLN A 46 -14.09 -9.24 19.95
CA GLN A 46 -14.25 -10.45 20.79
C GLN A 46 -13.52 -11.66 20.18
N LEU A 47 -13.26 -11.61 18.87
CA LEU A 47 -12.63 -12.69 18.10
C LEU A 47 -11.17 -12.35 17.70
N GLU A 48 -10.62 -11.24 18.19
CA GLU A 48 -9.25 -10.81 17.86
C GLU A 48 -8.25 -11.94 18.16
N GLY A 49 -7.47 -12.30 17.12
CA GLY A 49 -6.48 -13.37 17.19
C GLY A 49 -7.01 -14.77 16.83
N THR A 50 -8.29 -14.91 16.44
CA THR A 50 -8.86 -16.19 16.01
C THR A 50 -9.04 -16.25 14.49
N GLU A 51 -8.91 -17.44 13.89
CA GLU A 51 -9.22 -17.69 12.47
C GLU A 51 -10.68 -17.35 12.13
N SER A 52 -11.58 -17.43 13.11
CA SER A 52 -12.99 -17.11 12.97
C SER A 52 -13.25 -15.66 12.54
N ALA A 53 -12.47 -14.69 13.05
CA ALA A 53 -12.60 -13.29 12.67
C ALA A 53 -12.36 -13.08 11.16
N PHE A 54 -11.36 -13.77 10.61
CA PHE A 54 -11.03 -13.67 9.18
C PHE A 54 -12.12 -14.29 8.31
N SER A 55 -12.71 -15.42 8.73
CA SER A 55 -13.75 -16.10 7.96
C SER A 55 -15.00 -15.24 7.77
N HIS A 56 -15.38 -14.44 8.75
CA HIS A 56 -16.51 -13.51 8.64
C HIS A 56 -16.22 -12.34 7.72
N ILE A 57 -15.03 -11.73 7.82
CA ILE A 57 -14.61 -10.64 6.93
C ILE A 57 -14.51 -11.12 5.48
N ASP A 58 -14.13 -12.37 5.27
CA ASP A 58 -13.95 -12.95 3.94
C ASP A 58 -15.26 -13.12 3.15
N LYS A 59 -16.41 -13.09 3.81
CA LYS A 59 -17.73 -13.10 3.16
C LYS A 59 -18.09 -11.78 2.49
N LEU A 60 -17.44 -10.66 2.89
CA LEU A 60 -17.67 -9.37 2.26
C LEU A 60 -17.10 -9.32 0.84
N PRO A 61 -17.77 -8.64 -0.11
CA PRO A 61 -17.24 -8.41 -1.44
C PRO A 61 -15.87 -7.75 -1.41
N ARG A 62 -14.99 -8.14 -2.30
CA ARG A 62 -13.68 -7.52 -2.51
C ARG A 62 -13.78 -6.44 -3.58
N VAL A 63 -13.31 -5.25 -3.26
CA VAL A 63 -13.28 -4.08 -4.16
C VAL A 63 -11.85 -3.88 -4.65
N TYR A 64 -11.68 -3.72 -5.96
CA TYR A 64 -10.41 -3.55 -6.67
C TYR A 64 -10.35 -2.13 -7.24
N PRO A 65 -9.79 -1.15 -6.52
CA PRO A 65 -9.79 0.25 -6.97
C PRO A 65 -8.89 0.49 -8.17
N ALA A 66 -7.73 -0.17 -8.21
CA ALA A 66 -6.72 0.10 -9.23
C ALA A 66 -7.14 -0.33 -10.64
N VAL A 67 -8.06 -1.28 -10.78
CA VAL A 67 -8.39 -1.88 -12.07
C VAL A 67 -9.88 -2.11 -12.31
N GLU A 68 -10.29 -1.91 -13.55
CA GLU A 68 -11.47 -2.55 -14.10
C GLU A 68 -11.06 -3.94 -14.58
N CYS A 69 -11.63 -5.00 -13.99
CA CYS A 69 -11.34 -6.38 -14.37
C CYS A 69 -12.28 -6.88 -15.46
N ALA A 70 -11.79 -7.82 -16.27
CA ALA A 70 -12.59 -8.69 -17.14
C ALA A 70 -12.37 -10.15 -16.76
N ARG A 71 -13.38 -10.99 -16.95
CA ARG A 71 -13.23 -12.44 -16.81
C ARG A 71 -12.47 -13.01 -18.02
N THR A 72 -11.60 -13.97 -17.75
CA THR A 72 -10.96 -14.79 -18.77
C THR A 72 -11.82 -16.03 -19.06
N LYS A 73 -11.57 -16.71 -20.18
CA LYS A 73 -12.35 -17.90 -20.58
C LYS A 73 -12.23 -19.07 -19.59
N ASP A 74 -11.10 -19.14 -18.90
CA ASP A 74 -10.78 -20.13 -17.85
C ASP A 74 -11.29 -19.74 -16.46
N GLY A 75 -12.15 -18.71 -16.37
CA GLY A 75 -12.70 -18.21 -15.10
C GLY A 75 -11.75 -17.35 -14.28
N GLY A 76 -10.55 -17.08 -14.79
CA GLY A 76 -9.58 -16.16 -14.20
C GLY A 76 -9.99 -14.70 -14.35
N ARG A 77 -9.06 -13.82 -14.03
CA ARG A 77 -9.23 -12.35 -14.10
C ARG A 77 -8.04 -11.74 -14.80
N ARG A 78 -8.31 -10.74 -15.63
CA ARG A 78 -7.27 -9.90 -16.24
C ARG A 78 -7.65 -8.44 -16.10
N MET A 79 -6.65 -7.58 -16.13
CA MET A 79 -6.86 -6.15 -16.23
C MET A 79 -7.53 -5.83 -17.57
N LYS A 80 -8.68 -5.14 -17.53
CA LYS A 80 -9.31 -4.54 -18.71
C LYS A 80 -8.82 -3.10 -18.88
N ARG A 81 -8.75 -2.37 -17.76
CA ARG A 81 -8.26 -0.98 -17.72
C ARG A 81 -7.67 -0.69 -16.36
N TYR A 82 -6.56 0.02 -16.34
CA TYR A 82 -5.98 0.60 -15.15
C TYR A 82 -6.66 1.93 -14.83
N ASN A 83 -6.93 2.19 -13.56
CA ASN A 83 -7.66 3.36 -13.08
C ASN A 83 -6.75 4.48 -12.53
N GLY A 84 -5.45 4.23 -12.37
CA GLY A 84 -4.54 5.18 -11.74
C GLY A 84 -4.78 5.36 -10.23
N LEU A 85 -5.54 4.48 -9.59
CA LEU A 85 -5.79 4.52 -8.15
C LEU A 85 -4.83 3.62 -7.39
N VAL A 86 -4.15 4.20 -6.42
CA VAL A 86 -3.33 3.48 -5.44
C VAL A 86 -4.09 3.42 -4.12
N GLN A 87 -4.08 2.25 -3.48
CA GLN A 87 -4.69 2.06 -2.17
C GLN A 87 -3.64 2.02 -1.07
N LEU A 88 -3.73 2.96 -0.13
CA LEU A 88 -3.04 2.92 1.15
C LEU A 88 -3.95 2.37 2.25
N GLU A 89 -3.35 1.92 3.34
CA GLU A 89 -4.08 1.41 4.50
C GLU A 89 -3.39 1.80 5.80
N VAL A 90 -4.15 2.41 6.71
CA VAL A 90 -3.75 2.62 8.11
C VAL A 90 -4.54 1.64 8.95
N LYS A 91 -3.85 0.83 9.76
CA LYS A 91 -4.44 -0.21 10.62
C LYS A 91 -4.18 0.03 12.10
N LYS A 92 -4.77 -0.82 12.92
CA LYS A 92 -4.60 -0.85 14.37
C LYS A 92 -5.04 0.44 15.05
N LEU A 93 -6.07 1.09 14.49
CA LEU A 93 -6.70 2.23 15.10
C LEU A 93 -7.54 1.78 16.31
N ALA A 94 -7.59 2.60 17.35
CA ALA A 94 -8.36 2.28 18.56
C ALA A 94 -9.87 2.24 18.29
N GLY A 95 -10.34 3.06 17.32
CA GLY A 95 -11.76 3.10 16.97
C GLY A 95 -12.09 4.14 15.92
N LEU A 96 -13.39 4.47 15.83
CA LEU A 96 -13.90 5.37 14.80
C LEU A 96 -13.36 6.80 14.91
N ALA A 97 -13.07 7.31 16.12
CA ALA A 97 -12.53 8.66 16.29
C ALA A 97 -11.15 8.83 15.62
N GLU A 98 -10.27 7.85 15.79
CA GLU A 98 -8.97 7.85 15.10
C GLU A 98 -9.13 7.64 13.58
N ALA A 99 -10.08 6.81 13.16
CA ALA A 99 -10.39 6.63 11.76
C ALA A 99 -10.88 7.93 11.10
N GLU A 100 -11.75 8.70 11.78
CA GLU A 100 -12.19 10.01 11.31
C GLU A 100 -11.04 11.03 11.23
N LEU A 101 -10.11 11.00 12.18
CA LEU A 101 -8.90 11.84 12.13
C LEU A 101 -8.08 11.53 10.87
N VAL A 102 -7.76 10.26 10.64
CA VAL A 102 -6.98 9.83 9.47
C VAL A 102 -7.70 10.17 8.16
N LYS A 103 -9.02 9.96 8.07
CA LYS A 103 -9.81 10.33 6.89
C LYS A 103 -9.72 11.83 6.59
N ARG A 104 -9.94 12.67 7.61
CA ARG A 104 -9.85 14.13 7.45
C ARG A 104 -8.47 14.59 7.01
N GLN A 105 -7.42 14.05 7.62
CA GLN A 105 -6.04 14.36 7.23
C GLN A 105 -5.72 13.90 5.79
N ALA A 106 -6.17 12.71 5.40
CA ALA A 106 -6.01 12.23 4.03
C ALA A 106 -6.70 13.13 3.02
N MET A 107 -7.90 13.60 3.32
CA MET A 107 -8.69 14.46 2.41
C MET A 107 -8.16 15.89 2.29
N LEU A 108 -7.15 16.30 3.08
CA LEU A 108 -6.44 17.58 2.89
C LEU A 108 -5.64 17.60 1.59
N LEU A 109 -5.19 16.44 1.11
CA LEU A 109 -4.47 16.38 -0.16
C LEU A 109 -5.45 16.30 -1.34
N PRO A 110 -5.36 17.20 -2.32
CA PRO A 110 -6.23 17.21 -3.50
C PRO A 110 -6.12 15.94 -4.35
N GLN A 111 -5.09 15.14 -4.15
CA GLN A 111 -4.86 13.87 -4.83
C GLN A 111 -5.65 12.69 -4.22
N THR A 112 -6.24 12.90 -3.05
CA THR A 112 -7.08 11.87 -2.43
C THR A 112 -8.41 11.76 -3.15
N PHE A 113 -8.62 10.62 -3.80
CA PHE A 113 -9.89 10.29 -4.45
C PHE A 113 -10.95 9.84 -3.44
N ALA A 114 -10.57 8.97 -2.50
CA ALA A 114 -11.46 8.54 -1.44
C ALA A 114 -10.69 8.15 -0.18
N ALA A 115 -11.30 8.37 0.99
CA ALA A 115 -10.82 7.89 2.27
C ALA A 115 -12.02 7.40 3.09
N PHE A 116 -11.99 6.15 3.55
CA PHE A 116 -13.11 5.55 4.25
C PHE A 116 -12.67 4.52 5.29
N CYS A 117 -13.54 4.33 6.29
CA CYS A 117 -13.33 3.36 7.35
C CYS A 117 -13.41 1.92 6.81
N GLY A 118 -12.49 1.07 7.18
CA GLY A 118 -12.52 -0.35 6.82
C GLY A 118 -13.62 -1.14 7.54
N SER A 119 -13.90 -2.35 7.06
CA SER A 119 -14.98 -3.19 7.58
C SER A 119 -14.85 -3.53 9.07
N SER A 120 -13.65 -3.58 9.61
CA SER A 120 -13.42 -3.82 11.04
C SER A 120 -13.65 -2.60 11.94
N GLY A 121 -13.80 -1.39 11.39
CA GLY A 121 -13.84 -0.15 12.16
C GLY A 121 -12.48 0.33 12.70
N LYS A 122 -11.44 -0.49 12.62
CA LYS A 122 -10.10 -0.23 13.14
C LYS A 122 -9.04 0.01 12.04
N SER A 123 -9.47 0.42 10.86
CA SER A 123 -8.59 0.75 9.74
C SER A 123 -9.22 1.79 8.83
N VAL A 124 -8.37 2.52 8.11
CA VAL A 124 -8.79 3.45 7.06
C VAL A 124 -8.15 3.01 5.74
N LYS A 125 -8.93 3.05 4.67
CA LYS A 125 -8.49 2.88 3.30
C LYS A 125 -8.46 4.24 2.63
N ILE A 126 -7.38 4.52 1.91
CA ILE A 126 -7.17 5.78 1.21
C ILE A 126 -6.86 5.43 -0.24
N TRP A 127 -7.61 6.01 -1.17
CA TRP A 127 -7.38 5.87 -2.61
C TRP A 127 -6.82 7.16 -3.16
N VAL A 128 -5.66 7.08 -3.76
CA VAL A 128 -4.87 8.23 -4.26
C VAL A 128 -4.79 8.16 -5.77
N CYS A 129 -5.05 9.28 -6.45
CA CYS A 129 -4.99 9.39 -7.91
C CYS A 129 -3.58 9.63 -8.43
N PHE A 130 -3.25 8.92 -9.52
CA PHE A 130 -2.00 9.07 -10.27
C PHE A 130 -2.26 9.08 -11.77
N ALA A 131 -1.44 9.83 -12.51
CA ALA A 131 -1.43 9.84 -13.96
C ALA A 131 -0.02 10.11 -14.51
N LEU A 132 0.16 9.90 -15.80
CA LEU A 132 1.31 10.40 -16.55
C LEU A 132 1.18 11.92 -16.73
N PRO A 133 2.26 12.65 -17.06
CA PRO A 133 2.22 14.11 -17.25
C PRO A 133 1.22 14.60 -18.31
N ASP A 134 0.90 13.75 -19.29
CA ASP A 134 -0.11 14.00 -20.31
C ASP A 134 -1.54 13.69 -19.85
N GLY A 135 -1.73 13.31 -18.58
CA GLY A 135 -3.01 12.91 -18.01
C GLY A 135 -3.46 11.48 -18.38
N ASN A 136 -2.69 10.77 -19.20
CA ASN A 136 -3.01 9.40 -19.59
C ASN A 136 -2.59 8.39 -18.51
N LEU A 137 -3.02 7.13 -18.70
CA LEU A 137 -2.66 5.99 -17.87
C LEU A 137 -2.05 4.88 -18.74
N PRO A 138 -1.12 4.08 -18.19
CA PRO A 138 -0.59 2.91 -18.88
C PRO A 138 -1.70 1.96 -19.30
N LYS A 139 -1.64 1.48 -20.55
CA LYS A 139 -2.67 0.60 -21.13
C LYS A 139 -2.32 -0.88 -21.00
N ARG A 140 -1.02 -1.21 -21.03
CA ARG A 140 -0.54 -2.59 -20.92
C ARG A 140 -0.39 -2.97 -19.44
N GLU A 141 -0.74 -4.20 -19.10
CA GLU A 141 -0.74 -4.66 -17.70
C GLU A 141 0.66 -4.58 -17.06
N GLN A 142 1.71 -4.91 -17.79
CA GLN A 142 3.09 -4.82 -17.31
C GLN A 142 3.52 -3.38 -17.02
N GLU A 143 3.21 -2.46 -17.94
CA GLU A 143 3.49 -1.03 -17.77
C GLU A 143 2.70 -0.45 -16.59
N ALA A 144 1.41 -0.83 -16.49
CA ALA A 144 0.55 -0.43 -15.38
C ALA A 144 1.05 -0.96 -14.04
N ALA A 145 1.59 -2.18 -13.99
CA ALA A 145 2.15 -2.76 -12.76
C ALA A 145 3.39 -2.00 -12.29
N LEU A 146 4.31 -1.66 -13.21
CA LEU A 146 5.48 -0.84 -12.90
C LEU A 146 5.06 0.55 -12.41
N PHE A 147 4.20 1.24 -13.18
CA PHE A 147 3.66 2.54 -12.80
C PHE A 147 3.01 2.50 -11.42
N HIS A 148 2.17 1.49 -11.15
CA HIS A 148 1.47 1.33 -9.89
C HIS A 148 2.44 1.12 -8.71
N ALA A 149 3.52 0.37 -8.90
CA ALA A 149 4.54 0.17 -7.88
C ALA A 149 5.22 1.49 -7.49
N HIS A 150 5.58 2.34 -8.48
CA HIS A 150 6.14 3.65 -8.21
C HIS A 150 5.12 4.59 -7.56
N ALA A 151 3.90 4.62 -8.08
CA ALA A 151 2.81 5.40 -7.54
C ALA A 151 2.53 5.03 -6.06
N TYR A 152 2.57 3.74 -5.72
CA TYR A 152 2.39 3.29 -4.34
C TYR A 152 3.47 3.83 -3.41
N ARG A 153 4.75 3.75 -3.81
CA ARG A 153 5.87 4.26 -2.99
C ARG A 153 5.77 5.77 -2.78
N LEU A 154 5.47 6.52 -3.85
CA LEU A 154 5.26 7.96 -3.74
C LEU A 154 4.07 8.29 -2.84
N ALA A 155 2.94 7.58 -2.98
CA ALA A 155 1.79 7.76 -2.11
C ALA A 155 2.15 7.52 -0.64
N VAL A 156 2.88 6.44 -0.31
CA VAL A 156 3.33 6.18 1.06
C VAL A 156 4.19 7.34 1.57
N SER A 157 5.17 7.79 0.81
CA SER A 157 6.07 8.89 1.17
C SER A 157 5.32 10.19 1.44
N CYS A 158 4.34 10.54 0.58
CA CYS A 158 3.58 11.78 0.73
C CYS A 158 2.56 11.74 1.87
N TYR A 159 1.96 10.57 2.13
CA TYR A 159 0.88 10.46 3.11
C TYR A 159 1.35 10.09 4.51
N GLN A 160 2.47 9.36 4.67
CA GLN A 160 2.95 8.96 5.98
C GLN A 160 3.18 10.14 6.94
N PRO A 161 3.74 11.29 6.52
CA PRO A 161 3.92 12.44 7.41
C PRO A 161 2.62 13.08 7.89
N LEU A 162 1.49 12.82 7.22
CA LEU A 162 0.20 13.39 7.61
C LEU A 162 -0.43 12.67 8.81
N PHE A 163 -0.01 11.44 9.08
CA PHE A 163 -0.68 10.60 10.07
C PHE A 163 0.22 10.35 11.28
N PRO A 164 -0.34 10.39 12.51
CA PRO A 164 0.35 9.91 13.71
C PRO A 164 0.44 8.38 13.76
N PHE A 165 -0.20 7.68 12.81
CA PHE A 165 -0.26 6.24 12.71
C PHE A 165 0.52 5.74 11.49
N PRO A 166 1.21 4.59 11.58
CA PRO A 166 1.95 4.06 10.44
C PRO A 166 1.02 3.55 9.33
N ILE A 167 1.38 3.88 8.08
CA ILE A 167 0.78 3.24 6.91
C ILE A 167 1.25 1.78 6.89
N THR A 168 0.31 0.86 6.74
CA THR A 168 0.62 -0.56 6.60
C THR A 168 1.22 -0.81 5.22
N LEU A 169 2.52 -1.04 5.18
CA LEU A 169 3.23 -1.33 3.94
C LEU A 169 2.79 -2.68 3.37
N LYS A 170 2.56 -2.72 2.07
CA LYS A 170 2.23 -3.91 1.30
C LYS A 170 3.04 -3.93 0.02
N GLU A 171 3.24 -5.12 -0.53
CA GLU A 171 3.77 -5.23 -1.87
C GLU A 171 2.76 -4.65 -2.88
N PRO A 172 3.18 -3.70 -3.73
CA PRO A 172 2.29 -3.07 -4.70
C PRO A 172 1.74 -4.09 -5.69
N SER A 173 0.43 -4.09 -5.86
CA SER A 173 -0.23 -4.99 -6.82
C SER A 173 -1.45 -4.32 -7.43
N LEU A 174 -1.60 -4.43 -8.75
CA LEU A 174 -2.80 -4.01 -9.47
C LEU A 174 -4.06 -4.69 -8.94
N MET A 175 -3.91 -5.90 -8.40
CA MET A 175 -5.00 -6.70 -7.85
C MET A 175 -5.14 -6.52 -6.33
N GLN A 176 -4.51 -5.50 -5.75
CA GLN A 176 -4.76 -5.14 -4.36
C GLN A 176 -6.22 -4.78 -4.15
N SER A 177 -6.84 -5.38 -3.16
CA SER A 177 -8.26 -5.16 -2.88
C SER A 177 -8.49 -4.78 -1.42
N CYS A 178 -9.61 -4.12 -1.17
CA CYS A 178 -10.21 -3.99 0.16
C CYS A 178 -11.54 -4.74 0.23
N ARG A 179 -12.05 -4.90 1.43
CA ARG A 179 -13.41 -5.42 1.63
C ARG A 179 -14.42 -4.29 1.50
N MET A 180 -15.59 -4.60 0.97
CA MET A 180 -16.75 -3.68 1.06
C MET A 180 -16.99 -3.33 2.52
N THR A 181 -17.37 -2.10 2.78
CA THR A 181 -17.50 -1.57 4.14
C THR A 181 -18.74 -0.71 4.26
N LEU A 182 -19.07 -0.37 5.49
CA LEU A 182 -20.01 0.69 5.84
C LEU A 182 -19.22 1.90 6.36
N ASP A 183 -19.44 3.04 5.76
CA ASP A 183 -18.98 4.33 6.24
C ASP A 183 -20.02 5.38 5.86
N GLU A 184 -20.75 5.91 6.83
CA GLU A 184 -21.82 6.87 6.59
C GLU A 184 -21.30 8.19 6.01
N HIS A 185 -20.05 8.52 6.31
CA HIS A 185 -19.39 9.76 5.88
C HIS A 185 -18.03 9.49 5.24
N PRO A 186 -17.96 8.74 4.11
CA PRO A 186 -16.71 8.54 3.42
C PRO A 186 -16.20 9.86 2.84
N GLY A 187 -14.92 10.14 2.99
CA GLY A 187 -14.27 11.19 2.22
C GLY A 187 -14.27 10.81 0.75
N TYR A 188 -14.82 11.67 -0.12
CA TYR A 188 -14.87 11.41 -1.55
C TYR A 188 -14.67 12.68 -2.36
N ASN A 189 -13.70 12.66 -3.28
CA ASN A 189 -13.39 13.73 -4.21
C ASN A 189 -13.39 13.20 -5.65
N PRO A 190 -14.49 13.28 -6.41
CA PRO A 190 -14.55 12.83 -7.80
C PRO A 190 -13.66 13.64 -8.73
N HIS A 191 -13.22 14.82 -8.31
CA HIS A 191 -12.34 15.73 -9.04
C HIS A 191 -10.91 15.73 -8.48
N ALA A 192 -10.47 14.62 -7.87
CA ALA A 192 -9.13 14.51 -7.35
C ALA A 192 -8.08 14.76 -8.44
N VAL A 193 -7.13 15.63 -8.14
CA VAL A 193 -6.02 15.95 -9.05
C VAL A 193 -4.97 14.85 -8.95
N PRO A 194 -4.61 14.16 -10.04
CA PRO A 194 -3.62 13.09 -9.95
C PRO A 194 -2.23 13.61 -9.61
N PHE A 195 -1.46 12.85 -8.85
CA PHE A 195 0.00 12.99 -8.86
C PHE A 195 0.51 12.63 -10.25
N CYS A 196 1.31 13.50 -10.85
CA CYS A 196 1.97 13.22 -12.11
C CYS A 196 3.28 12.48 -11.86
N LEU A 197 3.41 11.27 -12.41
CA LEU A 197 4.68 10.54 -12.42
C LEU A 197 5.36 10.79 -13.75
N GLU A 198 6.47 11.53 -13.71
CA GLU A 198 7.32 11.72 -14.90
C GLU A 198 8.00 10.41 -15.25
N GLN A 199 8.07 10.11 -16.56
CA GLN A 199 8.86 8.97 -17.00
C GLN A 199 10.35 9.21 -16.73
N PRO A 200 11.07 8.20 -16.27
CA PRO A 200 11.47 7.15 -17.18
C PRO A 200 10.93 5.76 -16.81
N PHE A 201 9.66 5.53 -17.04
CA PHE A 201 9.15 4.17 -17.16
C PHE A 201 9.39 3.62 -18.58
N SER A 202 10.46 4.07 -19.26
CA SER A 202 10.96 3.37 -20.43
C SER A 202 11.19 1.92 -19.96
N MET A 203 10.58 0.98 -20.65
CA MET A 203 10.85 -0.44 -20.42
C MET A 203 12.37 -0.60 -20.35
N PRO A 204 12.93 -0.88 -19.18
CA PRO A 204 14.37 -1.06 -19.08
C PRO A 204 14.73 -2.22 -19.98
N GLY A 205 15.87 -2.15 -20.66
CA GLY A 205 16.45 -3.30 -21.31
C GLY A 205 16.50 -4.48 -20.32
N GLU A 206 16.58 -5.69 -20.82
CA GLU A 206 16.44 -6.92 -20.03
C GLU A 206 17.34 -6.95 -18.76
N GLN A 207 18.52 -6.30 -18.82
CA GLN A 207 19.43 -6.17 -17.68
C GLN A 207 18.89 -5.26 -16.58
N THR A 208 18.28 -4.14 -16.94
CA THR A 208 17.69 -3.20 -15.98
C THR A 208 16.41 -3.79 -15.37
N PHE A 209 15.69 -4.61 -16.14
CA PHE A 209 14.54 -5.36 -15.63
C PHE A 209 14.96 -6.44 -14.61
N ARG A 210 16.03 -7.19 -14.88
CA ARG A 210 16.61 -8.16 -13.92
C ARG A 210 17.15 -7.48 -12.66
N GLN A 211 17.82 -6.34 -12.79
CA GLN A 211 18.29 -5.57 -11.65
C GLN A 211 17.11 -5.03 -10.81
N ARG A 212 16.03 -4.59 -11.44
CA ARG A 212 14.81 -4.16 -10.75
C ARG A 212 14.04 -5.31 -10.13
N GLN A 213 13.93 -6.47 -10.77
CA GLN A 213 13.37 -7.67 -10.13
C GLN A 213 14.18 -8.13 -8.91
N LEU A 214 15.49 -8.02 -8.98
CA LEU A 214 16.37 -8.30 -7.83
C LEU A 214 16.18 -7.26 -6.72
N ALA A 215 16.02 -5.97 -7.09
CA ALA A 215 15.71 -4.90 -6.16
C ALA A 215 14.30 -5.04 -5.55
N GLU A 216 13.31 -5.49 -6.32
CA GLU A 216 11.96 -5.77 -5.83
C GLU A 216 11.93 -6.96 -4.86
N LYS A 217 12.75 -7.97 -5.08
CA LYS A 217 12.92 -9.12 -4.17
C LYS A 217 13.77 -8.80 -2.95
N ASN A 218 14.61 -7.77 -3.03
CA ASN A 218 15.44 -7.33 -1.92
C ASN A 218 15.02 -5.92 -1.49
N PRO A 219 14.30 -5.75 -0.36
CA PRO A 219 13.86 -4.44 0.13
C PRO A 219 14.98 -3.42 0.28
N LEU A 220 16.23 -3.90 0.46
CA LEU A 220 17.42 -3.07 0.62
C LEU A 220 17.95 -2.45 -0.70
N LEU A 221 17.48 -2.90 -1.85
CA LEU A 221 17.90 -2.40 -3.17
C LEU A 221 16.93 -1.38 -3.78
N ARG A 222 16.01 -0.83 -2.97
CA ARG A 222 14.86 -0.03 -3.46
C ARG A 222 15.04 1.47 -3.45
N LEU A 223 16.27 1.99 -3.53
CA LEU A 223 16.45 3.42 -3.74
C LEU A 223 16.39 3.75 -5.23
N GLU A 224 15.32 4.43 -5.64
CA GLU A 224 15.28 5.14 -6.91
C GLU A 224 15.71 6.60 -6.71
N PRO A 225 16.45 7.19 -7.69
CA PRO A 225 16.80 8.60 -7.62
C PRO A 225 15.54 9.46 -7.47
N GLY A 226 15.52 10.34 -6.49
CA GLY A 226 14.39 11.24 -6.20
C GLY A 226 13.56 10.89 -4.97
N PHE A 227 13.74 9.72 -4.33
CA PHE A 227 13.13 9.37 -3.04
C PHE A 227 14.03 9.62 -1.82
N GLU A 228 14.97 10.51 -1.97
CA GLU A 228 16.00 10.82 -1.01
C GLU A 228 15.47 11.72 0.12
N THR A 229 14.57 11.19 0.95
CA THR A 229 14.29 11.83 2.22
C THR A 229 15.13 11.19 3.32
N SER A 230 15.58 11.98 4.28
CA SER A 230 16.32 11.52 5.46
C SER A 230 15.63 10.34 6.16
N GLN A 231 14.29 10.31 6.19
CA GLN A 231 13.50 9.22 6.76
C GLN A 231 13.60 7.91 5.96
N THR A 232 13.67 7.98 4.63
CA THR A 232 13.83 6.80 3.78
C THR A 232 15.19 6.15 4.04
N PHE A 233 16.24 6.95 4.14
CA PHE A 233 17.57 6.45 4.46
C PHE A 233 17.65 5.86 5.87
N THR A 234 16.98 6.45 6.84
CA THR A 234 16.90 5.90 8.20
C THR A 234 16.24 4.53 8.19
N MET A 235 15.09 4.36 7.55
CA MET A 235 14.41 3.07 7.44
C MET A 235 15.24 2.01 6.71
N LEU A 236 15.94 2.40 5.67
CA LEU A 236 16.82 1.49 4.91
C LEU A 236 18.04 1.09 5.74
N PHE A 237 18.61 2.04 6.47
CA PHE A 237 19.72 1.79 7.38
C PHE A 237 19.32 0.83 8.51
N GLU A 238 18.18 1.06 9.17
CA GLU A 238 17.64 0.16 10.21
C GLU A 238 17.42 -1.26 9.67
N THR A 239 16.87 -1.37 8.45
CA THR A 239 16.69 -2.67 7.79
C THR A 239 18.03 -3.35 7.46
N ALA A 240 19.02 -2.57 7.03
CA ALA A 240 20.38 -3.06 6.77
C ALA A 240 21.05 -3.52 8.06
N LEU A 241 20.87 -2.75 9.13
CA LEU A 241 21.40 -3.04 10.47
C LEU A 241 20.79 -4.32 11.04
N ASP A 242 19.47 -4.47 10.99
CA ASP A 242 18.77 -5.69 11.42
C ASP A 242 19.29 -6.92 10.69
N LYS A 243 19.54 -6.80 9.40
CA LYS A 243 20.05 -7.89 8.60
C LYS A 243 21.51 -8.22 8.94
N ALA A 244 22.35 -7.21 9.12
CA ALA A 244 23.74 -7.40 9.54
C ALA A 244 23.81 -8.06 10.93
N LEU A 245 22.93 -7.67 11.86
CA LEU A 245 22.84 -8.30 13.19
C LEU A 245 22.36 -9.76 13.13
N ARG A 246 21.40 -10.09 12.26
CA ARG A 246 20.95 -11.49 12.07
C ARG A 246 22.04 -12.38 11.48
N ASP A 247 22.82 -11.86 10.53
CA ASP A 247 23.94 -12.61 9.95
C ASP A 247 25.08 -12.86 10.97
N MET A 248 25.06 -12.09 12.07
CA MET A 248 26.03 -12.19 13.16
C MET A 248 25.35 -12.67 14.44
N GLU A 249 24.79 -13.89 14.42
CA GLU A 249 23.97 -14.48 15.50
C GLU A 249 24.59 -14.39 16.91
N ASN A 250 25.91 -14.33 17.02
CA ASN A 250 26.64 -14.27 18.29
C ASN A 250 27.19 -12.88 18.64
N TRP A 251 26.87 -11.85 17.84
CA TRP A 251 27.35 -10.50 18.14
C TRP A 251 26.59 -9.90 19.32
N ARG A 252 27.33 -9.43 20.33
CA ARG A 252 26.77 -8.75 21.49
C ARG A 252 27.30 -7.32 21.58
N ARG A 253 26.46 -6.40 22.05
CA ARG A 253 26.86 -5.01 22.31
C ARG A 253 28.05 -5.00 23.32
N GLY A 254 29.17 -4.44 22.91
CA GLY A 254 30.43 -4.49 23.63
C GLY A 254 31.54 -5.36 23.00
N ASN A 255 31.19 -6.16 21.97
CA ASN A 255 32.18 -6.82 21.16
C ASN A 255 32.84 -5.83 20.18
N ASN A 256 33.91 -6.27 19.51
CA ASN A 256 34.52 -5.50 18.43
C ASN A 256 33.46 -5.15 17.38
N LEU A 257 33.23 -3.85 17.13
CA LEU A 257 32.25 -3.34 16.18
C LEU A 257 32.68 -3.54 14.72
N GLN A 258 33.95 -3.70 14.46
CA GLN A 258 34.48 -3.70 13.10
C GLN A 258 33.85 -4.76 12.17
N PRO A 259 33.62 -6.02 12.55
CA PRO A 259 32.97 -7.00 11.69
C PRO A 259 31.51 -6.62 11.38
N LEU A 260 30.79 -6.06 12.35
CA LEU A 260 29.42 -5.60 12.17
C LEU A 260 29.35 -4.41 11.20
N LEU A 261 30.28 -3.45 11.36
CA LEU A 261 30.33 -2.26 10.49
C LEU A 261 30.65 -2.63 9.05
N VAL A 262 31.55 -3.62 8.83
CA VAL A 262 31.83 -4.12 7.48
C VAL A 262 30.58 -4.75 6.86
N ARG A 263 29.87 -5.58 7.61
CA ARG A 263 28.65 -6.22 7.12
C ARG A 263 27.52 -5.23 6.88
N LEU A 264 27.38 -4.28 7.77
CA LEU A 264 26.43 -3.18 7.63
C LEU A 264 26.72 -2.34 6.40
N ALA A 265 27.99 -1.98 6.16
CA ALA A 265 28.41 -1.24 4.97
C ALA A 265 28.06 -1.98 3.66
N GLU A 266 28.28 -3.30 3.61
CA GLU A 266 27.88 -4.12 2.47
C GLU A 266 26.37 -4.04 2.19
N TYR A 267 25.53 -4.12 3.23
CA TYR A 267 24.09 -4.03 3.07
C TYR A 267 23.63 -2.61 2.71
N CYS A 268 24.24 -1.58 3.31
CA CYS A 268 23.97 -0.19 2.96
C CYS A 268 24.34 0.12 1.52
N TYR A 269 25.51 -0.36 1.06
CA TYR A 269 25.93 -0.22 -0.33
C TYR A 269 24.94 -0.92 -1.30
N LYS A 270 24.52 -2.15 -0.99
CA LYS A 270 23.53 -2.89 -1.77
C LYS A 270 22.15 -2.20 -1.75
N ALA A 271 21.84 -1.47 -0.70
CA ALA A 271 20.63 -0.66 -0.58
C ALA A 271 20.72 0.69 -1.30
N GLY A 272 21.91 1.06 -1.80
CA GLY A 272 22.15 2.33 -2.48
C GLY A 272 22.12 3.54 -1.54
N ILE A 273 22.39 3.33 -0.24
CA ILE A 273 22.48 4.43 0.73
C ILE A 273 23.79 5.18 0.48
N PRO A 274 23.76 6.53 0.30
CA PRO A 274 24.96 7.32 0.15
C PRO A 274 25.92 7.16 1.34
N GLU A 275 27.22 7.16 1.10
CA GLU A 275 28.24 6.94 2.13
C GLU A 275 28.10 7.94 3.29
N GLU A 276 27.85 9.21 2.97
CA GLU A 276 27.63 10.27 3.98
C GLU A 276 26.47 9.94 4.90
N GLU A 277 25.39 9.38 4.36
CA GLU A 277 24.22 9.00 5.12
C GLU A 277 24.48 7.75 5.98
N VAL A 278 25.26 6.79 5.47
CA VAL A 278 25.69 5.60 6.26
C VAL A 278 26.51 6.05 7.46
N VAL A 279 27.46 6.97 7.27
CA VAL A 279 28.27 7.52 8.35
C VAL A 279 27.38 8.24 9.37
N ARG A 280 26.49 9.12 8.92
CA ARG A 280 25.56 9.86 9.78
C ARG A 280 24.69 8.93 10.62
N GLN A 281 24.07 7.92 10.02
CA GLN A 281 23.22 6.97 10.71
C GLN A 281 24.02 6.09 11.68
N THR A 282 25.23 5.69 11.31
CA THR A 282 26.11 4.91 12.19
C THR A 282 26.50 5.71 13.43
N ILE A 283 26.80 7.00 13.30
CA ILE A 283 27.10 7.89 14.44
C ILE A 283 25.90 7.97 15.38
N ILE A 284 24.70 8.20 14.84
CA ILE A 284 23.47 8.27 15.64
C ILE A 284 23.23 6.98 16.44
N HIS A 285 23.46 5.81 15.84
CA HIS A 285 23.12 4.54 16.48
C HIS A 285 24.17 4.03 17.46
N TYR A 286 25.43 4.36 17.29
CA TYR A 286 26.54 3.76 18.05
C TYR A 286 27.40 4.73 18.82
N TYR A 287 27.33 6.03 18.53
CA TYR A 287 28.21 7.03 19.13
C TYR A 287 27.47 8.24 19.73
N ALA A 288 26.15 8.35 19.53
CA ALA A 288 25.28 9.33 20.19
C ALA A 288 24.54 8.66 21.35
#